data_343e2d463395cf6c327be48b75ab55d7
#
_entry.id   343e2d463395cf6c327be48b75ab55d7
#
_cell.length_a   1.000
_cell.length_b   1.000
_cell.length_c   1.000
_cell.angle_alpha   90.00
_cell.angle_beta   90.00
_cell.angle_gamma   90.00
#
_symmetry.space_group_name_H-M   'P 1'
#
loop_
_entity.id
_entity.type
_entity.pdbx_description
1 polymer ?
#
loop_
_entity_poly.entity_id
_entity_poly.type
_entity_poly.pdbx_seq_one_letter_code
_entity_poly.pdbx_strand_id
1 'polypeptide(L)'
;MKRTWIKNARIVNEGKIFHGSIVIENEVIAEVLAEETVPSQPCGEIIDAKGYYLMPGVIDDHVHFRDPGLTHKADIHTESTAAAAGGVTSFMDMPNTTPQTTTLEALNAKFADAATKSIVNYSFYFGATNTNADVLPTLDKSRVCGVKLFMGASTGNMLVDRMEVLRKVFANAGMLIAAHCEEQSIISANTTAFKEKYGEDPDIKYHPQIRSAEACVYSSSLAIRLAKENNARLHILHISTAQELDLFEDNPLSEKKITAEACVSHLYFYDKDYETLKGRIKCNPSIKTSEDRNALRKALSTNLIDVIGTDHAPHLLKEKEGGALKAVSGMPMIQFSLVAIMELVREGILSIEQLVQKMCHAPAELYHIERRGYIRPGYQADLVLVNPDHEWTVTADCVLSKCGWTPMEGQKFHTRVEKTFVNGDLVYSDNKVDQSHRGQELRFKR
;
A
#
# COMPACT_ATOMS: atom_id res chain seq x y z
N MET A 1 -7.34 33.65 -4.85
CA MET A 1 -7.72 32.23 -4.69
C MET A 1 -7.39 31.51 -5.99
N LYS A 2 -6.67 30.39 -5.90
CA LYS A 2 -6.43 29.51 -7.04
C LYS A 2 -7.68 28.67 -7.25
N ARG A 3 -8.29 28.74 -8.46
CA ARG A 3 -9.42 27.90 -8.84
C ARG A 3 -9.09 27.15 -10.13
N THR A 4 -9.20 25.84 -10.12
CA THR A 4 -8.96 24.96 -11.27
C THR A 4 -10.23 24.17 -11.56
N TRP A 5 -10.69 24.19 -12.82
CA TRP A 5 -11.83 23.42 -13.28
C TRP A 5 -11.37 22.22 -14.12
N ILE A 6 -11.59 21.01 -13.61
CA ILE A 6 -11.34 19.76 -14.35
C ILE A 6 -12.68 19.36 -14.99
N LYS A 7 -12.83 19.55 -16.31
CA LYS A 7 -14.06 19.27 -17.07
C LYS A 7 -13.97 18.00 -17.88
N ASN A 8 -15.12 17.52 -18.36
CA ASN A 8 -15.25 16.36 -19.25
C ASN A 8 -14.64 15.07 -18.67
N ALA A 9 -14.86 14.80 -17.38
CA ALA A 9 -14.36 13.60 -16.70
C ALA A 9 -15.44 12.51 -16.60
N ARG A 10 -15.01 11.24 -16.62
CA ARG A 10 -15.78 10.13 -16.04
C ARG A 10 -15.35 10.01 -14.58
N ILE A 11 -16.16 10.54 -13.68
CA ILE A 11 -15.86 10.54 -12.24
C ILE A 11 -16.24 9.19 -11.66
N VAL A 12 -15.27 8.53 -10.99
CA VAL A 12 -15.48 7.26 -10.28
C VAL A 12 -15.40 7.51 -8.79
N ASN A 13 -16.53 7.46 -8.11
CA ASN A 13 -16.63 7.78 -6.69
C ASN A 13 -17.84 7.09 -6.06
N GLU A 14 -17.67 6.55 -4.86
CA GLU A 14 -18.75 5.96 -4.04
C GLU A 14 -19.60 4.92 -4.80
N GLY A 15 -18.93 3.99 -5.49
CA GLY A 15 -19.58 2.90 -6.21
C GLY A 15 -20.31 3.32 -7.47
N LYS A 16 -20.05 4.52 -8.01
CA LYS A 16 -20.71 5.08 -9.21
C LYS A 16 -19.70 5.62 -10.21
N ILE A 17 -20.08 5.55 -11.48
CA ILE A 17 -19.41 6.26 -12.57
C ILE A 17 -20.41 7.25 -13.15
N PHE A 18 -20.03 8.50 -13.27
CA PHE A 18 -20.87 9.53 -13.92
C PHE A 18 -20.02 10.53 -14.69
N HIS A 19 -20.60 11.11 -15.75
CA HIS A 19 -19.99 12.21 -16.49
C HIS A 19 -20.17 13.51 -15.71
N GLY A 20 -19.10 14.30 -15.60
CA GLY A 20 -19.17 15.54 -14.86
C GLY A 20 -17.84 16.28 -14.82
N SER A 21 -17.76 17.20 -13.89
CA SER A 21 -16.57 18.01 -13.65
C SER A 21 -16.43 18.35 -12.18
N ILE A 22 -15.24 18.76 -11.78
CA ILE A 22 -14.96 19.26 -10.43
C ILE A 22 -14.29 20.62 -10.48
N VAL A 23 -14.51 21.40 -9.44
CA VAL A 23 -13.78 22.65 -9.19
C VAL A 23 -12.93 22.44 -7.94
N ILE A 24 -11.63 22.65 -8.09
CA ILE A 24 -10.69 22.75 -6.98
C ILE A 24 -10.54 24.22 -6.60
N GLU A 25 -10.65 24.52 -5.32
CA GLU A 25 -10.36 25.85 -4.79
C GLU A 25 -9.26 25.75 -3.71
N ASN A 26 -8.09 26.29 -4.01
CA ASN A 26 -6.88 26.09 -3.22
C ASN A 26 -6.58 24.58 -3.04
N GLU A 27 -6.75 24.03 -1.84
CA GLU A 27 -6.43 22.64 -1.50
C GLU A 27 -7.65 21.69 -1.54
N VAL A 28 -8.87 22.24 -1.69
CA VAL A 28 -10.10 21.45 -1.50
C VAL A 28 -10.95 21.37 -2.77
N ILE A 29 -11.74 20.34 -2.85
CA ILE A 29 -12.81 20.20 -3.85
C ILE A 29 -13.93 21.18 -3.44
N ALA A 30 -14.15 22.22 -4.23
CA ALA A 30 -15.20 23.21 -3.97
C ALA A 30 -16.55 22.75 -4.53
N GLU A 31 -16.56 22.22 -5.77
CA GLU A 31 -17.78 21.84 -6.46
C GLU A 31 -17.59 20.48 -7.16
N VAL A 32 -18.64 19.66 -7.15
CA VAL A 32 -18.78 18.47 -8.00
C VAL A 32 -20.00 18.73 -8.88
N LEU A 33 -19.80 18.80 -10.18
CA LEU A 33 -20.80 19.28 -11.12
C LEU A 33 -21.23 18.16 -12.06
N ALA A 34 -22.52 18.10 -12.37
CA ALA A 34 -23.04 17.24 -13.41
C ALA A 34 -22.53 17.69 -14.81
N GLU A 35 -22.68 16.82 -15.79
CA GLU A 35 -22.36 17.11 -17.19
C GLU A 35 -23.06 18.40 -17.65
N GLU A 36 -22.38 19.18 -18.48
CA GLU A 36 -22.84 20.48 -19.02
C GLU A 36 -23.04 21.61 -17.98
N THR A 37 -22.85 21.34 -16.68
CA THR A 37 -22.92 22.35 -15.65
C THR A 37 -21.60 23.13 -15.58
N VAL A 38 -21.69 24.48 -15.51
CA VAL A 38 -20.51 25.34 -15.37
C VAL A 38 -20.26 25.73 -13.91
N PRO A 39 -19.00 26.02 -13.55
CA PRO A 39 -18.67 26.50 -12.20
C PRO A 39 -19.47 27.72 -11.78
N SER A 40 -19.80 27.79 -10.48
CA SER A 40 -20.52 28.94 -9.87
C SER A 40 -19.74 30.26 -9.95
N GLN A 41 -18.43 30.20 -10.08
CA GLN A 41 -17.52 31.33 -10.23
C GLN A 41 -16.43 31.02 -11.29
N PRO A 42 -15.84 32.03 -11.94
CA PRO A 42 -14.75 31.84 -12.89
C PRO A 42 -13.56 31.08 -12.30
N CYS A 43 -12.95 30.22 -13.12
CA CYS A 43 -11.73 29.49 -12.80
C CYS A 43 -10.55 30.07 -13.58
N GLY A 44 -9.41 30.22 -12.91
CA GLY A 44 -8.18 30.73 -13.53
C GLY A 44 -7.48 29.68 -14.41
N GLU A 45 -7.74 28.39 -14.14
CA GLU A 45 -7.19 27.26 -14.89
C GLU A 45 -8.30 26.31 -15.28
N ILE A 46 -8.25 25.80 -16.51
CA ILE A 46 -9.20 24.81 -17.03
C ILE A 46 -8.41 23.62 -17.59
N ILE A 47 -8.70 22.43 -17.07
CA ILE A 47 -8.13 21.17 -17.51
C ILE A 47 -9.22 20.33 -18.14
N ASP A 48 -9.02 19.93 -19.39
CA ASP A 48 -9.92 19.01 -20.08
C ASP A 48 -9.51 17.58 -19.79
N ALA A 49 -10.34 16.83 -19.09
CA ALA A 49 -10.12 15.43 -18.77
C ALA A 49 -10.35 14.48 -19.96
N LYS A 50 -10.81 14.96 -21.10
CA LYS A 50 -10.98 14.21 -22.38
C LYS A 50 -11.81 12.92 -22.23
N GLY A 51 -12.71 12.84 -21.28
CA GLY A 51 -13.49 11.63 -20.98
C GLY A 51 -12.70 10.56 -20.21
N TYR A 52 -11.53 10.87 -19.71
CA TYR A 52 -10.74 9.95 -18.88
C TYR A 52 -11.37 9.76 -17.51
N TYR A 53 -10.93 8.72 -16.78
CA TYR A 53 -11.38 8.51 -15.42
C TYR A 53 -10.74 9.51 -14.46
N LEU A 54 -11.57 10.20 -13.68
CA LEU A 54 -11.14 11.01 -12.54
C LEU A 54 -11.56 10.30 -11.26
N MET A 55 -10.59 9.93 -10.44
CA MET A 55 -10.78 9.18 -9.22
C MET A 55 -10.15 9.91 -8.03
N PRO A 56 -10.56 9.60 -6.78
CA PRO A 56 -9.76 9.99 -5.62
C PRO A 56 -8.34 9.45 -5.77
N GLY A 57 -7.35 10.17 -5.26
CA GLY A 57 -5.98 9.69 -5.24
C GLY A 57 -5.85 8.39 -4.44
N VAL A 58 -5.00 7.50 -4.90
CA VAL A 58 -4.72 6.23 -4.23
C VAL A 58 -4.07 6.49 -2.87
N ILE A 59 -4.49 5.74 -1.86
CA ILE A 59 -3.91 5.74 -0.51
C ILE A 59 -3.24 4.38 -0.31
N ASP A 60 -1.92 4.37 -0.25
CA ASP A 60 -1.14 3.16 -0.03
C ASP A 60 -0.78 3.04 1.45
N ASP A 61 -1.39 2.10 2.13
CA ASP A 61 -1.23 1.92 3.57
C ASP A 61 -0.05 1.03 3.96
N HIS A 62 0.73 0.55 2.97
CA HIS A 62 1.82 -0.38 3.21
C HIS A 62 3.04 -0.13 2.33
N VAL A 63 3.97 0.71 2.83
CA VAL A 63 5.22 1.00 2.13
C VAL A 63 6.44 0.94 3.05
N HIS A 64 7.64 0.79 2.44
CA HIS A 64 8.94 0.78 3.10
C HIS A 64 9.88 1.73 2.34
N PHE A 65 9.83 3.02 2.61
CA PHE A 65 10.60 4.04 1.89
C PHE A 65 12.07 4.12 2.30
N ARG A 66 12.49 3.24 3.24
CA ARG A 66 13.90 3.05 3.61
C ARG A 66 14.56 4.24 4.32
N ASP A 67 13.85 5.31 4.57
CA ASP A 67 14.33 6.52 5.22
C ASP A 67 13.74 6.64 6.65
N PRO A 68 14.56 6.80 7.66
CA PRO A 68 16.01 7.02 7.67
C PRO A 68 16.88 5.75 7.57
N GLY A 69 18.15 5.93 7.30
CA GLY A 69 19.26 4.98 7.53
C GLY A 69 19.51 3.94 6.44
N LEU A 70 18.56 3.72 5.53
CA LEU A 70 18.71 2.81 4.38
C LEU A 70 18.60 3.57 3.05
N THR A 71 18.91 4.85 3.06
CA THR A 71 18.71 5.80 1.95
C THR A 71 19.57 5.51 0.72
N HIS A 72 20.53 4.61 0.82
CA HIS A 72 21.25 4.10 -0.35
C HIS A 72 20.36 3.22 -1.26
N LYS A 73 19.26 2.69 -0.75
CA LYS A 73 18.28 1.88 -1.50
C LYS A 73 17.13 2.74 -2.03
N ALA A 74 16.59 3.61 -1.18
CA ALA A 74 15.46 4.48 -1.43
C ALA A 74 15.33 5.52 -0.31
N ASP A 75 14.62 6.61 -0.56
CA ASP A 75 14.34 7.62 0.45
C ASP A 75 12.93 8.22 0.26
N ILE A 76 12.44 8.97 1.26
CA ILE A 76 11.09 9.55 1.22
C ILE A 76 10.87 10.41 -0.03
N HIS A 77 11.88 11.18 -0.47
CA HIS A 77 11.73 12.04 -1.63
C HIS A 77 11.57 11.24 -2.93
N THR A 78 12.45 10.28 -3.17
CA THR A 78 12.44 9.48 -4.41
C THR A 78 11.21 8.59 -4.50
N GLU A 79 10.81 7.95 -3.39
CA GLU A 79 9.68 7.04 -3.42
C GLU A 79 8.33 7.78 -3.41
N SER A 80 8.25 8.97 -2.78
CA SER A 80 7.06 9.82 -2.91
C SER A 80 6.94 10.45 -4.32
N THR A 81 8.06 10.67 -5.01
CA THR A 81 8.09 11.03 -6.44
C THR A 81 7.51 9.88 -7.29
N ALA A 82 7.94 8.65 -7.05
CA ALA A 82 7.43 7.46 -7.73
C ALA A 82 5.92 7.25 -7.42
N ALA A 83 5.50 7.48 -6.17
CA ALA A 83 4.10 7.45 -5.74
C ALA A 83 3.24 8.43 -6.54
N ALA A 84 3.65 9.71 -6.61
CA ALA A 84 2.94 10.74 -7.38
C ALA A 84 2.75 10.36 -8.85
N ALA A 85 3.79 9.82 -9.49
CA ALA A 85 3.72 9.35 -10.87
C ALA A 85 2.80 8.12 -11.05
N GLY A 86 2.63 7.32 -10.01
CA GLY A 86 1.71 6.17 -9.96
C GLY A 86 0.28 6.51 -9.57
N GLY A 87 -0.04 7.78 -9.32
CA GLY A 87 -1.40 8.19 -8.87
C GLY A 87 -1.65 8.00 -7.38
N VAL A 88 -0.61 7.66 -6.61
CA VAL A 88 -0.67 7.54 -5.15
C VAL A 88 -0.47 8.93 -4.54
N THR A 89 -1.45 9.39 -3.78
CA THR A 89 -1.45 10.74 -3.17
C THR A 89 -1.18 10.71 -1.68
N SER A 90 -1.23 9.54 -1.07
CA SER A 90 -0.97 9.37 0.37
C SER A 90 -0.35 8.01 0.63
N PHE A 91 0.61 7.96 1.55
CA PHE A 91 1.22 6.69 1.98
C PHE A 91 1.32 6.58 3.50
N MET A 92 1.43 5.33 3.98
CA MET A 92 1.73 5.01 5.39
C MET A 92 2.98 4.13 5.43
N ASP A 93 4.07 4.68 5.98
CA ASP A 93 5.37 4.00 5.94
C ASP A 93 5.66 3.20 7.19
N MET A 94 6.22 2.02 6.99
CA MET A 94 6.53 1.04 8.01
C MET A 94 7.72 1.42 8.89
N PRO A 95 7.79 0.89 10.13
CA PRO A 95 8.75 1.34 11.14
C PRO A 95 10.15 0.69 11.03
N ASN A 96 10.38 -0.26 10.13
CA ASN A 96 11.62 -1.04 10.03
C ASN A 96 12.75 -0.30 9.29
N THR A 97 13.05 0.89 9.74
CA THR A 97 14.13 1.80 9.30
C THR A 97 15.34 1.71 10.24
N THR A 98 16.35 2.56 10.06
CA THR A 98 17.52 2.63 10.93
C THR A 98 17.80 4.10 11.30
N PRO A 99 17.48 4.54 12.53
CA PRO A 99 16.87 3.76 13.62
C PRO A 99 15.44 3.31 13.30
N GLN A 100 14.99 2.25 13.98
CA GLN A 100 13.61 1.78 13.88
C GLN A 100 12.65 2.79 14.53
N THR A 101 11.43 2.94 13.96
CA THR A 101 10.41 3.85 14.50
C THR A 101 9.65 3.17 15.66
N THR A 102 10.37 2.90 16.75
CA THR A 102 9.90 2.18 17.95
C THR A 102 9.99 3.03 19.22
N THR A 103 10.37 4.30 19.08
CA THR A 103 10.36 5.32 20.14
C THR A 103 9.67 6.60 19.65
N LEU A 104 9.19 7.43 20.58
CA LEU A 104 8.54 8.71 20.22
C LEU A 104 9.52 9.68 19.55
N GLU A 105 10.79 9.66 19.94
CA GLU A 105 11.84 10.49 19.32
C GLU A 105 12.05 10.11 17.84
N ALA A 106 12.20 8.81 17.54
CA ALA A 106 12.38 8.31 16.19
C ALA A 106 11.15 8.61 15.33
N LEU A 107 9.94 8.45 15.89
CA LEU A 107 8.69 8.77 15.22
C LEU A 107 8.60 10.27 14.88
N ASN A 108 8.87 11.15 15.83
CA ASN A 108 8.83 12.60 15.61
C ASN A 108 9.89 13.07 14.63
N ALA A 109 11.10 12.51 14.69
CA ALA A 109 12.16 12.79 13.73
C ALA A 109 11.75 12.42 12.29
N LYS A 110 11.10 11.25 12.13
CA LYS A 110 10.61 10.78 10.82
C LYS A 110 9.52 11.69 10.24
N PHE A 111 8.59 12.17 11.08
CA PHE A 111 7.59 13.17 10.66
C PHE A 111 8.24 14.49 10.23
N ALA A 112 9.21 14.99 11.00
CA ALA A 112 9.93 16.23 10.67
C ALA A 112 10.70 16.10 9.34
N ASP A 113 11.31 14.94 9.11
CA ASP A 113 12.04 14.65 7.87
C ASP A 113 11.10 14.61 6.66
N ALA A 114 9.98 13.91 6.76
CA ALA A 114 8.98 13.81 5.71
C ALA A 114 8.37 15.16 5.33
N ALA A 115 8.17 16.07 6.29
CA ALA A 115 7.66 17.41 6.03
C ALA A 115 8.52 18.20 5.04
N THR A 116 9.80 17.88 4.93
CA THR A 116 10.74 18.55 4.01
C THR A 116 10.99 17.80 2.72
N LYS A 117 10.67 16.49 2.67
CA LYS A 117 11.03 15.59 1.57
C LYS A 117 9.86 15.10 0.75
N SER A 118 8.71 14.82 1.40
CA SER A 118 7.63 14.11 0.74
C SER A 118 6.88 14.96 -0.27
N ILE A 119 6.70 14.42 -1.49
CA ILE A 119 5.88 15.01 -2.55
C ILE A 119 4.38 14.74 -2.31
N VAL A 120 4.03 13.58 -1.71
CA VAL A 120 2.65 13.20 -1.43
C VAL A 120 2.39 13.15 0.08
N ASN A 121 1.12 13.05 0.50
CA ASN A 121 0.75 13.05 1.92
C ASN A 121 1.25 11.79 2.63
N TYR A 122 1.49 11.87 3.94
CA TYR A 122 2.18 10.82 4.67
C TYR A 122 1.69 10.62 6.10
N SER A 123 1.84 9.40 6.58
CA SER A 123 1.86 9.06 8.01
C SER A 123 2.78 7.86 8.25
N PHE A 124 3.02 7.54 9.52
CA PHE A 124 3.94 6.51 9.93
C PHE A 124 3.32 5.56 10.95
N TYR A 125 3.67 4.28 10.84
CA TYR A 125 3.40 3.31 11.88
C TYR A 125 4.41 3.42 13.01
N PHE A 126 3.93 3.17 14.22
CA PHE A 126 4.78 2.90 15.37
C PHE A 126 5.02 1.40 15.49
N GLY A 127 6.27 0.98 15.58
CA GLY A 127 6.63 -0.43 15.66
C GLY A 127 6.51 -0.98 17.08
N ALA A 128 5.71 -2.04 17.27
CA ALA A 128 5.72 -2.82 18.50
C ALA A 128 6.99 -3.68 18.58
N THR A 129 7.51 -3.84 19.80
CA THR A 129 8.66 -4.69 20.13
C THR A 129 8.38 -5.49 21.39
N ASN A 130 9.27 -6.43 21.74
CA ASN A 130 9.17 -7.17 23.01
C ASN A 130 9.29 -6.29 24.27
N THR A 131 9.56 -4.98 24.15
CA THR A 131 9.87 -4.11 25.30
C THR A 131 9.10 -2.78 25.36
N ASN A 132 8.28 -2.44 24.35
CA ASN A 132 7.65 -1.12 24.27
C ASN A 132 6.10 -1.13 24.28
N ALA A 133 5.47 -2.25 24.65
CA ALA A 133 4.00 -2.35 24.68
C ALA A 133 3.34 -1.30 25.62
N ASP A 134 4.05 -0.84 26.65
CA ASP A 134 3.56 0.16 27.61
C ASP A 134 3.61 1.60 27.04
N VAL A 135 4.32 1.83 25.94
CA VAL A 135 4.35 3.13 25.23
C VAL A 135 3.11 3.31 24.34
N LEU A 136 2.51 2.23 23.84
CA LEU A 136 1.42 2.27 22.86
C LEU A 136 0.24 3.16 23.27
N PRO A 137 -0.23 3.17 24.52
CA PRO A 137 -1.33 4.06 24.95
C PRO A 137 -1.01 5.54 24.88
N THR A 138 0.29 5.93 24.83
CA THR A 138 0.73 7.35 24.81
C THR A 138 0.83 7.92 23.39
N LEU A 139 0.66 7.10 22.37
CA LEU A 139 0.73 7.55 20.98
C LEU A 139 -0.37 8.55 20.64
N ASP A 140 -0.01 9.60 19.90
CA ASP A 140 -0.98 10.55 19.35
C ASP A 140 -1.80 9.90 18.24
N LYS A 141 -3.03 9.48 18.58
CA LYS A 141 -3.96 8.78 17.69
C LYS A 141 -4.47 9.65 16.53
N SER A 142 -4.34 10.97 16.62
CA SER A 142 -4.73 11.88 15.54
C SER A 142 -3.67 11.99 14.45
N ARG A 143 -2.48 11.44 14.69
CA ARG A 143 -1.29 11.63 13.86
C ARG A 143 -0.65 10.31 13.38
N VAL A 144 -0.60 9.30 14.26
CA VAL A 144 0.01 7.98 13.97
C VAL A 144 -1.01 7.10 13.27
N CYS A 145 -0.67 6.51 12.11
CA CYS A 145 -1.65 5.70 11.36
C CYS A 145 -2.03 4.41 12.09
N GLY A 146 -1.11 3.74 12.76
CA GLY A 146 -1.36 2.50 13.48
C GLY A 146 -0.13 1.96 14.18
N VAL A 147 -0.29 0.82 14.84
CA VAL A 147 0.79 0.03 15.42
C VAL A 147 1.16 -1.08 14.44
N LYS A 148 2.43 -1.13 14.00
CA LYS A 148 2.93 -2.26 13.22
C LYS A 148 3.41 -3.36 14.14
N LEU A 149 2.94 -4.58 13.90
CA LEU A 149 3.32 -5.79 14.60
C LEU A 149 3.94 -6.81 13.63
N PHE A 150 5.13 -7.29 13.94
CA PHE A 150 5.76 -8.41 13.23
C PHE A 150 5.64 -9.68 14.08
N MET A 151 4.79 -10.62 13.65
CA MET A 151 4.60 -11.93 14.26
C MET A 151 5.36 -13.03 13.49
N GLY A 152 6.52 -12.70 12.96
CA GLY A 152 7.39 -13.52 12.13
C GLY A 152 8.29 -12.63 11.30
N ALA A 153 9.33 -13.18 10.70
CA ALA A 153 10.28 -12.55 9.78
C ALA A 153 10.38 -11.02 9.87
N SER A 154 11.13 -10.51 10.81
CA SER A 154 11.41 -9.08 10.94
C SER A 154 12.88 -8.78 10.72
N THR A 155 13.19 -7.54 10.35
CA THR A 155 14.55 -6.99 10.37
C THR A 155 14.84 -6.39 11.74
N GLY A 156 16.03 -6.68 12.30
CA GLY A 156 16.43 -6.20 13.61
C GLY A 156 15.66 -6.87 14.77
N ASN A 157 15.31 -6.10 15.80
CA ASN A 157 14.66 -6.59 17.03
C ASN A 157 13.15 -6.34 17.08
N MET A 158 12.49 -6.20 15.92
CA MET A 158 11.05 -5.91 15.87
C MET A 158 10.16 -7.15 15.87
N LEU A 159 10.72 -8.35 15.89
CA LEU A 159 9.95 -9.57 16.08
C LEU A 159 9.33 -9.58 17.49
N VAL A 160 8.01 -9.74 17.56
CA VAL A 160 7.29 -9.96 18.81
C VAL A 160 6.85 -11.42 18.84
N ASP A 161 7.57 -12.24 19.58
CA ASP A 161 7.40 -13.71 19.64
C ASP A 161 6.97 -14.21 21.03
N ARG A 162 7.02 -13.35 22.05
CA ARG A 162 6.60 -13.71 23.39
C ARG A 162 5.10 -13.52 23.58
N MET A 163 4.38 -14.59 23.89
CA MET A 163 2.91 -14.59 24.02
C MET A 163 2.41 -13.55 25.03
N GLU A 164 3.12 -13.37 26.15
CA GLU A 164 2.77 -12.35 27.15
C GLU A 164 2.84 -10.93 26.59
N VAL A 165 3.82 -10.66 25.72
CA VAL A 165 3.98 -9.34 25.07
C VAL A 165 2.94 -9.16 23.98
N LEU A 166 2.69 -10.19 23.18
CA LEU A 166 1.59 -10.15 22.18
C LEU A 166 0.27 -9.77 22.86
N ARG A 167 -0.12 -10.42 23.96
CA ARG A 167 -1.32 -10.05 24.72
C ARG A 167 -1.33 -8.59 25.16
N LYS A 168 -0.18 -8.08 25.67
CA LYS A 168 -0.05 -6.65 26.04
C LYS A 168 -0.19 -5.72 24.86
N VAL A 169 0.40 -6.05 23.69
CA VAL A 169 0.27 -5.24 22.47
C VAL A 169 -1.19 -5.15 22.05
N PHE A 170 -1.91 -6.27 21.98
CA PHE A 170 -3.32 -6.27 21.61
C PHE A 170 -4.22 -5.54 22.64
N ALA A 171 -3.90 -5.62 23.93
CA ALA A 171 -4.64 -4.90 24.96
C ALA A 171 -4.36 -3.39 24.97
N ASN A 172 -3.13 -2.98 24.67
CA ASN A 172 -2.65 -1.61 24.88
C ASN A 172 -2.67 -0.75 23.61
N ALA A 173 -2.74 -1.32 22.41
CA ALA A 173 -2.59 -0.54 21.17
C ALA A 173 -3.60 0.61 21.08
N GLY A 174 -4.87 0.40 21.43
CA GLY A 174 -5.93 1.41 21.43
C GLY A 174 -6.16 2.08 20.06
N MET A 175 -5.55 1.55 18.99
CA MET A 175 -5.68 1.92 17.58
C MET A 175 -5.52 0.69 16.71
N LEU A 176 -5.57 0.83 15.38
CA LEU A 176 -5.41 -0.27 14.44
C LEU A 176 -4.02 -0.92 14.60
N ILE A 177 -4.01 -2.24 14.72
CA ILE A 177 -2.78 -3.06 14.67
C ILE A 177 -2.67 -3.60 13.24
N ALA A 178 -1.61 -3.24 12.53
CA ALA A 178 -1.27 -3.78 11.22
C ALA A 178 -0.23 -4.88 11.40
N ALA A 179 -0.59 -6.14 11.12
CA ALA A 179 0.22 -7.30 11.45
C ALA A 179 0.78 -8.01 10.22
N HIS A 180 2.10 -8.26 10.24
CA HIS A 180 2.75 -9.26 9.38
C HIS A 180 2.67 -10.61 10.10
N CYS A 181 2.08 -11.60 9.45
CA CYS A 181 1.75 -12.89 10.04
C CYS A 181 2.41 -14.06 9.30
N GLU A 182 3.53 -14.55 9.83
CA GLU A 182 4.19 -15.79 9.41
C GLU A 182 4.79 -16.50 10.63
N GLU A 183 4.52 -17.78 10.79
CA GLU A 183 5.02 -18.56 11.94
C GLU A 183 6.49 -18.91 11.78
N GLN A 184 7.35 -18.32 12.62
CA GLN A 184 8.81 -18.45 12.52
C GLN A 184 9.29 -19.88 12.76
N SER A 185 8.66 -20.63 13.62
CA SER A 185 9.05 -22.03 13.92
C SER A 185 8.86 -22.93 12.70
N ILE A 186 7.76 -22.76 11.96
CA ILE A 186 7.48 -23.50 10.71
C ILE A 186 8.51 -23.11 9.64
N ILE A 187 8.77 -21.80 9.47
CA ILE A 187 9.76 -21.31 8.49
C ILE A 187 11.15 -21.85 8.82
N SER A 188 11.53 -21.90 10.09
CA SER A 188 12.85 -22.39 10.52
C SER A 188 12.99 -23.90 10.24
N ALA A 189 11.97 -24.69 10.55
CA ALA A 189 11.95 -26.12 10.25
C ALA A 189 12.04 -26.38 8.73
N ASN A 190 11.25 -25.67 7.93
CA ASN A 190 11.30 -25.77 6.46
C ASN A 190 12.68 -25.34 5.93
N THR A 191 13.23 -24.25 6.43
CA THR A 191 14.56 -23.77 6.04
C THR A 191 15.62 -24.86 6.26
N THR A 192 15.62 -25.51 7.43
CA THR A 192 16.54 -26.60 7.74
C THR A 192 16.39 -27.74 6.76
N ALA A 193 15.17 -28.25 6.55
CA ALA A 193 14.88 -29.35 5.64
C ALA A 193 15.31 -29.06 4.20
N PHE A 194 15.06 -27.81 3.73
CA PHE A 194 15.44 -27.41 2.37
C PHE A 194 16.95 -27.21 2.23
N LYS A 195 17.66 -26.74 3.26
CA LYS A 195 19.13 -26.69 3.27
C LYS A 195 19.75 -28.09 3.21
N GLU A 196 19.25 -29.02 3.99
CA GLU A 196 19.73 -30.40 4.00
C GLU A 196 19.57 -31.05 2.62
N LYS A 197 18.48 -30.77 1.93
CA LYS A 197 18.15 -31.38 0.63
C LYS A 197 18.82 -30.69 -0.56
N TYR A 198 18.97 -29.36 -0.53
CA TYR A 198 19.34 -28.57 -1.71
C TYR A 198 20.55 -27.65 -1.50
N GLY A 199 21.23 -27.77 -0.32
CA GLY A 199 22.40 -26.94 0.01
C GLY A 199 22.05 -25.63 0.70
N GLU A 200 23.07 -24.84 1.03
CA GLU A 200 22.97 -23.64 1.87
C GLU A 200 22.08 -22.52 1.30
N ASP A 201 21.85 -22.49 0.01
CA ASP A 201 20.98 -21.51 -0.64
C ASP A 201 20.12 -22.20 -1.71
N PRO A 202 19.02 -22.86 -1.33
CA PRO A 202 18.09 -23.50 -2.26
C PRO A 202 17.62 -22.55 -3.35
N ASP A 203 17.33 -23.09 -4.54
CA ASP A 203 16.80 -22.29 -5.67
C ASP A 203 15.59 -21.43 -5.23
N ILE A 204 15.48 -20.25 -5.78
CA ILE A 204 14.43 -19.26 -5.44
C ILE A 204 13.01 -19.80 -5.59
N LYS A 205 12.76 -20.75 -6.49
CA LYS A 205 11.47 -21.43 -6.66
C LYS A 205 10.97 -22.17 -5.42
N TYR A 206 11.87 -22.47 -4.47
CA TYR A 206 11.53 -23.10 -3.20
C TYR A 206 11.12 -22.10 -2.11
N HIS A 207 11.21 -20.79 -2.38
CA HIS A 207 10.81 -19.76 -1.44
C HIS A 207 9.38 -19.93 -0.91
N PRO A 208 8.34 -20.20 -1.77
CA PRO A 208 6.98 -20.43 -1.29
C PRO A 208 6.78 -21.72 -0.48
N GLN A 209 7.68 -22.68 -0.57
CA GLN A 209 7.63 -23.90 0.23
C GLN A 209 8.33 -23.71 1.58
N ILE A 210 9.40 -22.91 1.64
CA ILE A 210 10.08 -22.52 2.87
C ILE A 210 9.16 -21.61 3.69
N ARG A 211 8.60 -20.58 3.07
CA ARG A 211 7.60 -19.66 3.65
C ARG A 211 6.21 -20.10 3.22
N SER A 212 5.77 -21.21 3.82
CA SER A 212 4.61 -21.97 3.39
C SER A 212 3.27 -21.27 3.72
N ALA A 213 2.21 -21.72 3.05
CA ALA A 213 0.84 -21.31 3.38
C ALA A 213 0.49 -21.63 4.84
N GLU A 214 0.94 -22.79 5.35
CA GLU A 214 0.74 -23.17 6.74
C GLU A 214 1.31 -22.15 7.73
N ALA A 215 2.50 -21.61 7.47
CA ALA A 215 3.10 -20.57 8.31
C ALA A 215 2.25 -19.29 8.36
N CYS A 216 1.65 -18.88 7.23
CA CYS A 216 0.76 -17.73 7.15
C CYS A 216 -0.55 -18.00 7.93
N VAL A 217 -1.25 -19.09 7.64
CA VAL A 217 -2.54 -19.45 8.26
C VAL A 217 -2.40 -19.59 9.78
N TYR A 218 -1.33 -20.23 10.26
CA TYR A 218 -1.10 -20.39 11.70
C TYR A 218 -0.96 -19.04 12.41
N SER A 219 -0.12 -18.16 11.88
CA SER A 219 0.16 -16.85 12.48
C SER A 219 -1.06 -15.90 12.36
N SER A 220 -1.73 -15.87 11.20
CA SER A 220 -2.94 -15.08 11.00
C SER A 220 -4.07 -15.52 11.95
N SER A 221 -4.24 -16.84 12.13
CA SER A 221 -5.22 -17.39 13.09
C SER A 221 -4.91 -16.98 14.54
N LEU A 222 -3.63 -16.97 14.92
CA LEU A 222 -3.20 -16.51 16.25
C LEU A 222 -3.48 -15.02 16.44
N ALA A 223 -3.14 -14.18 15.46
CA ALA A 223 -3.38 -12.73 15.52
C ALA A 223 -4.89 -12.42 15.65
N ILE A 224 -5.73 -13.09 14.86
CA ILE A 224 -7.19 -12.94 14.90
C ILE A 224 -7.76 -13.36 16.26
N ARG A 225 -7.29 -14.47 16.82
CA ARG A 225 -7.69 -14.90 18.16
C ARG A 225 -7.35 -13.86 19.22
N LEU A 226 -6.11 -13.34 19.22
CA LEU A 226 -5.69 -12.30 20.16
C LEU A 226 -6.48 -11.00 19.99
N ALA A 227 -6.81 -10.62 18.76
CA ALA A 227 -7.64 -9.45 18.48
C ALA A 227 -9.06 -9.64 19.05
N LYS A 228 -9.68 -10.81 18.86
CA LYS A 228 -11.00 -11.13 19.41
C LYS A 228 -10.98 -11.15 20.95
N GLU A 229 -9.97 -11.77 21.57
CA GLU A 229 -9.81 -11.83 23.04
C GLU A 229 -9.71 -10.43 23.67
N ASN A 230 -9.08 -9.45 22.97
CA ASN A 230 -8.83 -8.09 23.47
C ASN A 230 -9.77 -7.04 22.87
N ASN A 231 -10.74 -7.44 22.04
CA ASN A 231 -11.64 -6.53 21.32
C ASN A 231 -10.87 -5.46 20.48
N ALA A 232 -9.68 -5.81 20.01
CA ALA A 232 -8.78 -4.94 19.28
C ALA A 232 -9.14 -4.84 17.78
N ARG A 233 -8.79 -3.72 17.15
CA ARG A 233 -8.84 -3.56 15.70
C ARG A 233 -7.57 -4.13 15.08
N LEU A 234 -7.72 -5.06 14.14
CA LEU A 234 -6.61 -5.76 13.51
C LEU A 234 -6.73 -5.67 11.98
N HIS A 235 -5.64 -5.39 11.33
CA HIS A 235 -5.48 -5.45 9.89
C HIS A 235 -4.37 -6.44 9.55
N ILE A 236 -4.71 -7.58 8.95
CA ILE A 236 -3.72 -8.55 8.48
C ILE A 236 -3.22 -8.07 7.13
N LEU A 237 -1.93 -7.76 7.07
CA LEU A 237 -1.26 -7.26 5.88
C LEU A 237 -0.97 -8.39 4.89
N HIS A 238 -0.89 -8.06 3.60
CA HIS A 238 -0.41 -8.93 2.50
C HIS A 238 -0.88 -10.39 2.58
N ILE A 239 -2.20 -10.64 2.71
CA ILE A 239 -2.76 -11.97 2.58
C ILE A 239 -2.26 -12.62 1.30
N SER A 240 -1.72 -13.83 1.39
CA SER A 240 -1.02 -14.49 0.29
C SER A 240 -1.55 -15.87 -0.07
N THR A 241 -2.54 -16.40 0.67
CA THR A 241 -3.03 -17.77 0.50
C THR A 241 -4.56 -17.83 0.41
N ALA A 242 -5.08 -18.81 -0.34
CA ALA A 242 -6.50 -19.09 -0.39
C ALA A 242 -7.07 -19.48 0.98
N GLN A 243 -6.28 -20.22 1.77
CA GLN A 243 -6.69 -20.71 3.09
C GLN A 243 -6.86 -19.59 4.12
N GLU A 244 -6.10 -18.50 4.03
CA GLU A 244 -6.27 -17.35 4.93
C GLU A 244 -7.61 -16.65 4.72
N LEU A 245 -8.21 -16.71 3.53
CA LEU A 245 -9.50 -16.08 3.23
C LEU A 245 -10.64 -16.61 4.12
N ASP A 246 -10.57 -17.88 4.55
CA ASP A 246 -11.54 -18.50 5.44
C ASP A 246 -11.54 -17.90 6.87
N LEU A 247 -10.55 -17.10 7.19
CA LEU A 247 -10.42 -16.44 8.50
C LEU A 247 -11.18 -15.12 8.59
N PHE A 248 -11.65 -14.58 7.47
CA PHE A 248 -12.28 -13.25 7.38
C PHE A 248 -13.77 -13.34 7.08
N GLU A 249 -14.50 -12.32 7.51
CA GLU A 249 -15.94 -12.20 7.31
C GLU A 249 -16.25 -11.35 6.07
N ASP A 250 -17.27 -11.74 5.29
CA ASP A 250 -17.76 -10.99 4.13
C ASP A 250 -18.81 -9.95 4.56
N ASN A 251 -18.43 -9.09 5.52
CA ASN A 251 -19.23 -7.99 6.02
C ASN A 251 -18.76 -6.65 5.45
N PRO A 252 -19.60 -5.61 5.42
CA PRO A 252 -19.17 -4.25 5.14
C PRO A 252 -18.02 -3.80 6.06
N LEU A 253 -17.08 -3.02 5.54
CA LEU A 253 -15.91 -2.57 6.29
C LEU A 253 -16.26 -1.87 7.61
N SER A 254 -17.35 -1.09 7.63
CA SER A 254 -17.84 -0.37 8.82
C SER A 254 -18.25 -1.29 9.97
N GLU A 255 -18.53 -2.56 9.69
CA GLU A 255 -18.92 -3.56 10.69
C GLU A 255 -17.75 -4.44 11.16
N LYS A 256 -16.58 -4.29 10.53
CA LYS A 256 -15.40 -5.11 10.81
C LYS A 256 -14.47 -4.49 11.84
N LYS A 257 -13.93 -5.34 12.71
CA LYS A 257 -12.73 -5.04 13.53
C LYS A 257 -11.48 -5.73 13.01
N ILE A 258 -11.67 -6.79 12.26
CA ILE A 258 -10.60 -7.59 11.66
C ILE A 258 -10.74 -7.50 10.14
N THR A 259 -9.70 -6.99 9.49
CA THR A 259 -9.67 -6.68 8.07
C THR A 259 -8.44 -7.29 7.40
N ALA A 260 -8.49 -7.44 6.09
CA ALA A 260 -7.44 -8.03 5.28
C ALA A 260 -6.95 -7.10 4.18
N GLU A 261 -5.62 -7.07 3.97
CA GLU A 261 -4.98 -6.46 2.82
C GLU A 261 -4.50 -7.53 1.84
N ALA A 262 -4.64 -7.28 0.55
CA ALA A 262 -3.88 -7.97 -0.47
C ALA A 262 -2.91 -7.00 -1.15
N CYS A 263 -1.65 -7.40 -1.32
CA CYS A 263 -0.71 -6.59 -2.07
C CYS A 263 -0.78 -6.87 -3.57
N VAL A 264 -0.53 -5.83 -4.36
CA VAL A 264 -0.48 -5.89 -5.83
C VAL A 264 0.39 -7.05 -6.30
N SER A 265 1.52 -7.31 -5.63
CA SER A 265 2.43 -8.41 -5.95
C SER A 265 1.76 -9.80 -5.89
N HIS A 266 0.97 -10.06 -4.84
CA HIS A 266 0.26 -11.34 -4.67
C HIS A 266 -0.98 -11.47 -5.57
N LEU A 267 -1.51 -10.35 -6.06
CA LEU A 267 -2.60 -10.33 -7.04
C LEU A 267 -2.10 -10.49 -8.48
N TYR A 268 -0.85 -10.14 -8.74
CA TYR A 268 -0.28 -10.11 -10.09
C TYR A 268 0.54 -11.36 -10.40
N PHE A 269 1.52 -11.70 -9.55
CA PHE A 269 2.45 -12.80 -9.73
C PHE A 269 1.97 -14.11 -9.10
N TYR A 270 2.60 -15.23 -9.54
CA TYR A 270 2.41 -16.56 -8.98
C TYR A 270 3.74 -17.36 -9.05
N ASP A 271 3.79 -18.53 -8.45
CA ASP A 271 5.03 -19.28 -8.20
C ASP A 271 5.87 -19.61 -9.45
N LYS A 272 5.23 -19.80 -10.62
CA LYS A 272 5.99 -20.04 -11.86
C LYS A 272 6.77 -18.82 -12.34
N ASP A 273 6.37 -17.62 -11.94
CA ASP A 273 7.08 -16.40 -12.32
C ASP A 273 8.49 -16.35 -11.69
N TYR A 274 8.77 -17.15 -10.64
CA TYR A 274 10.14 -17.32 -10.14
C TYR A 274 11.09 -17.91 -11.18
N GLU A 275 10.59 -18.65 -12.18
CA GLU A 275 11.44 -19.22 -13.24
C GLU A 275 12.10 -18.13 -14.09
N THR A 276 11.41 -17.02 -14.33
CA THR A 276 11.87 -15.92 -15.18
C THR A 276 12.35 -14.72 -14.37
N LEU A 277 11.57 -14.27 -13.37
CA LEU A 277 11.84 -13.06 -12.59
C LEU A 277 12.80 -13.30 -11.41
N LYS A 278 13.02 -14.58 -11.04
CA LYS A 278 13.96 -14.96 -9.97
C LYS A 278 13.70 -14.18 -8.67
N GLY A 279 14.77 -13.67 -8.06
CA GLY A 279 14.68 -12.88 -6.83
C GLY A 279 13.96 -11.53 -6.97
N ARG A 280 13.72 -11.03 -8.20
CA ARG A 280 13.00 -9.76 -8.41
C ARG A 280 11.60 -9.77 -7.78
N ILE A 281 10.92 -10.93 -7.74
CA ILE A 281 9.61 -11.08 -7.11
C ILE A 281 9.65 -11.72 -5.72
N LYS A 282 10.85 -11.88 -5.13
CA LYS A 282 10.95 -12.37 -3.75
C LYS A 282 10.44 -11.33 -2.78
N CYS A 283 9.41 -11.68 -2.01
CA CYS A 283 8.83 -10.90 -0.91
C CYS A 283 8.44 -11.82 0.25
N ASN A 284 8.03 -11.27 1.36
CA ASN A 284 7.53 -11.98 2.54
C ASN A 284 6.16 -11.40 2.96
N PRO A 285 5.09 -12.20 2.95
CA PRO A 285 5.01 -13.61 2.58
C PRO A 285 5.40 -13.85 1.12
N SER A 286 5.83 -15.07 0.80
CA SER A 286 6.23 -15.43 -0.56
C SER A 286 5.06 -15.35 -1.54
N ILE A 287 5.36 -15.12 -2.82
CA ILE A 287 4.42 -15.32 -3.91
C ILE A 287 4.07 -16.82 -3.96
N LYS A 288 2.78 -17.14 -3.86
CA LYS A 288 2.23 -18.49 -3.75
C LYS A 288 1.79 -19.05 -5.11
N THR A 289 0.99 -20.10 -5.08
CA THR A 289 0.51 -20.81 -6.27
C THR A 289 -0.44 -19.96 -7.13
N SER A 290 -0.71 -20.41 -8.34
CA SER A 290 -1.74 -19.82 -9.21
C SER A 290 -3.14 -19.93 -8.60
N GLU A 291 -3.41 -20.98 -7.86
CA GLU A 291 -4.66 -21.22 -7.14
C GLU A 291 -4.85 -20.17 -6.03
N ASP A 292 -3.80 -19.90 -5.25
CA ASP A 292 -3.81 -18.86 -4.22
C ASP A 292 -4.07 -17.50 -4.84
N ARG A 293 -3.30 -17.10 -5.86
CA ARG A 293 -3.50 -15.84 -6.59
C ARG A 293 -4.94 -15.70 -7.11
N ASN A 294 -5.47 -16.75 -7.73
CA ASN A 294 -6.81 -16.72 -8.30
C ASN A 294 -7.90 -16.63 -7.21
N ALA A 295 -7.69 -17.26 -6.05
CA ALA A 295 -8.56 -17.10 -4.89
C ALA A 295 -8.55 -15.67 -4.35
N LEU A 296 -7.36 -15.06 -4.21
CA LEU A 296 -7.23 -13.65 -3.81
C LEU A 296 -7.91 -12.71 -4.82
N ARG A 297 -7.71 -12.91 -6.12
CA ARG A 297 -8.37 -12.13 -7.20
C ARG A 297 -9.90 -12.25 -7.09
N LYS A 298 -10.43 -13.45 -6.87
CA LYS A 298 -11.87 -13.66 -6.68
C LYS A 298 -12.39 -12.95 -5.42
N ALA A 299 -11.62 -12.92 -4.35
CA ALA A 299 -11.98 -12.26 -3.11
C ALA A 299 -12.03 -10.73 -3.21
N LEU A 300 -11.48 -10.11 -4.26
CA LEU A 300 -11.61 -8.67 -4.53
C LEU A 300 -13.05 -8.25 -4.84
N SER A 301 -13.88 -9.14 -5.38
CA SER A 301 -15.29 -8.86 -5.68
C SER A 301 -16.20 -8.99 -4.45
N THR A 302 -15.64 -9.36 -3.30
CA THR A 302 -16.32 -9.52 -2.01
C THR A 302 -15.69 -8.57 -0.98
N ASN A 303 -16.15 -8.66 0.28
CA ASN A 303 -15.53 -7.93 1.39
C ASN A 303 -14.52 -8.80 2.18
N LEU A 304 -14.07 -9.95 1.66
CA LEU A 304 -13.04 -10.76 2.33
C LEU A 304 -11.69 -10.07 2.32
N ILE A 305 -11.35 -9.37 1.23
CA ILE A 305 -10.20 -8.46 1.15
C ILE A 305 -10.72 -7.04 1.18
N ASP A 306 -10.28 -6.25 2.14
CA ASP A 306 -10.78 -4.89 2.38
C ASP A 306 -9.98 -3.84 1.62
N VAL A 307 -8.65 -3.95 1.60
CA VAL A 307 -7.71 -2.96 1.06
C VAL A 307 -6.74 -3.63 0.08
N ILE A 308 -6.31 -2.87 -0.93
CA ILE A 308 -5.19 -3.23 -1.81
C ILE A 308 -4.05 -2.26 -1.53
N GLY A 309 -2.97 -2.76 -0.92
CA GLY A 309 -1.71 -2.06 -0.70
C GLY A 309 -0.60 -2.53 -1.63
N THR A 310 0.63 -2.04 -1.46
CA THR A 310 1.74 -2.44 -2.32
C THR A 310 2.79 -3.31 -1.65
N ASP A 311 3.03 -3.16 -0.37
CA ASP A 311 4.26 -3.60 0.30
C ASP A 311 5.51 -3.13 -0.49
N HIS A 312 5.45 -1.86 -0.98
CA HIS A 312 6.55 -1.27 -1.72
C HIS A 312 7.82 -1.27 -0.87
N ALA A 313 8.75 -2.12 -1.23
CA ALA A 313 9.93 -2.42 -0.44
C ALA A 313 11.20 -2.48 -1.31
N PRO A 314 11.71 -1.32 -1.77
CA PRO A 314 12.85 -1.25 -2.69
C PRO A 314 14.13 -1.78 -2.05
N HIS A 315 14.91 -2.48 -2.88
CA HIS A 315 16.25 -2.99 -2.62
C HIS A 315 17.11 -2.81 -3.87
N LEU A 316 18.43 -2.76 -3.72
CA LEU A 316 19.32 -2.72 -4.88
C LEU A 316 19.18 -4.02 -5.68
N LEU A 317 19.23 -3.92 -7.01
CA LEU A 317 19.03 -5.10 -7.87
C LEU A 317 20.02 -6.23 -7.57
N LYS A 318 21.27 -5.90 -7.24
CA LYS A 318 22.29 -6.89 -6.82
C LYS A 318 21.93 -7.65 -5.53
N GLU A 319 21.12 -7.06 -4.65
CA GLU A 319 20.64 -7.73 -3.44
C GLU A 319 19.53 -8.75 -3.72
N LYS A 320 18.98 -8.74 -4.93
CA LYS A 320 18.00 -9.71 -5.41
C LYS A 320 18.62 -10.96 -6.02
N GLU A 321 19.96 -11.00 -6.10
CA GLU A 321 20.71 -12.18 -6.58
C GLU A 321 20.79 -13.25 -5.49
N GLY A 322 20.85 -14.52 -5.92
CA GLY A 322 20.91 -15.70 -5.06
C GLY A 322 19.60 -16.49 -5.06
N GLY A 323 19.55 -17.50 -4.20
CA GLY A 323 18.42 -18.39 -4.02
C GLY A 323 17.42 -17.91 -2.97
N ALA A 324 16.66 -18.86 -2.46
CA ALA A 324 15.56 -18.60 -1.53
C ALA A 324 16.01 -18.01 -0.18
N LEU A 325 17.27 -18.18 0.21
CA LEU A 325 17.77 -17.68 1.50
C LEU A 325 18.64 -16.44 1.35
N LYS A 326 19.44 -16.31 0.30
CA LYS A 326 20.35 -15.18 0.12
C LYS A 326 19.69 -13.96 -0.50
N ALA A 327 18.88 -14.11 -1.55
CA ALA A 327 18.20 -12.98 -2.16
C ALA A 327 17.35 -12.25 -1.11
N VAL A 328 17.42 -10.92 -1.07
CA VAL A 328 16.66 -10.10 -0.11
C VAL A 328 15.19 -10.03 -0.52
N SER A 329 14.27 -10.08 0.45
CA SER A 329 12.82 -9.97 0.22
C SER A 329 12.37 -8.52 0.16
N GLY A 330 11.52 -8.19 -0.81
CA GLY A 330 10.97 -6.87 -1.10
C GLY A 330 11.18 -6.44 -2.55
N MET A 331 10.25 -5.67 -3.09
CA MET A 331 10.29 -5.17 -4.47
C MET A 331 9.63 -3.80 -4.58
N PRO A 332 10.05 -2.95 -5.53
CA PRO A 332 9.44 -1.65 -5.77
C PRO A 332 8.16 -1.80 -6.60
N MET A 333 7.00 -1.40 -6.05
CA MET A 333 5.68 -1.59 -6.66
C MET A 333 4.85 -0.31 -6.78
N ILE A 334 5.08 0.73 -5.95
CA ILE A 334 4.16 1.85 -5.76
C ILE A 334 3.83 2.61 -7.07
N GLN A 335 4.84 2.84 -7.92
CA GLN A 335 4.68 3.57 -9.18
C GLN A 335 3.74 2.86 -10.16
N PHE A 336 3.67 1.54 -10.12
CA PHE A 336 2.93 0.74 -11.09
C PHE A 336 1.69 0.08 -10.48
N SER A 337 1.38 0.35 -9.21
CA SER A 337 0.30 -0.30 -8.48
C SER A 337 -1.06 -0.07 -9.12
N LEU A 338 -1.43 1.18 -9.37
CA LEU A 338 -2.72 1.53 -9.96
C LEU A 338 -2.88 0.92 -11.35
N VAL A 339 -1.89 1.07 -12.24
CA VAL A 339 -1.98 0.54 -13.60
C VAL A 339 -2.01 -1.00 -13.64
N ALA A 340 -1.32 -1.67 -12.70
CA ALA A 340 -1.38 -3.12 -12.57
C ALA A 340 -2.77 -3.61 -12.14
N ILE A 341 -3.44 -2.92 -11.21
CA ILE A 341 -4.82 -3.26 -10.81
C ILE A 341 -5.83 -2.87 -11.92
N MET A 342 -5.55 -1.83 -12.71
CA MET A 342 -6.36 -1.51 -13.89
C MET A 342 -6.32 -2.62 -14.97
N GLU A 343 -5.22 -3.38 -15.07
CA GLU A 343 -5.22 -4.59 -15.93
C GLU A 343 -6.19 -5.65 -15.40
N LEU A 344 -6.30 -5.82 -14.07
CA LEU A 344 -7.29 -6.73 -13.50
C LEU A 344 -8.74 -6.25 -13.75
N VAL A 345 -8.96 -4.92 -13.79
CA VAL A 345 -10.25 -4.36 -14.23
C VAL A 345 -10.51 -4.72 -15.69
N ARG A 346 -9.51 -4.57 -16.54
CA ARG A 346 -9.62 -4.94 -17.98
C ARG A 346 -9.87 -6.45 -18.18
N GLU A 347 -9.27 -7.30 -17.35
CA GLU A 347 -9.51 -8.73 -17.31
C GLU A 347 -10.90 -9.11 -16.77
N GLY A 348 -11.66 -8.16 -16.21
CA GLY A 348 -12.98 -8.39 -15.60
C GLY A 348 -12.92 -9.08 -14.21
N ILE A 349 -11.78 -9.01 -13.54
CA ILE A 349 -11.58 -9.59 -12.20
C ILE A 349 -12.30 -8.73 -11.14
N LEU A 350 -12.26 -7.41 -11.30
CA LEU A 350 -13.00 -6.46 -10.46
C LEU A 350 -13.48 -5.27 -11.33
N SER A 351 -14.49 -4.54 -10.86
CA SER A 351 -14.89 -3.30 -11.52
C SER A 351 -13.99 -2.13 -11.12
N ILE A 352 -14.04 -1.03 -11.90
CA ILE A 352 -13.28 0.18 -11.55
C ILE A 352 -13.81 0.81 -10.25
N GLU A 353 -15.10 0.70 -9.96
CA GLU A 353 -15.69 1.14 -8.69
C GLU A 353 -15.13 0.34 -7.52
N GLN A 354 -14.94 -0.98 -7.70
CA GLN A 354 -14.31 -1.84 -6.70
C GLN A 354 -12.83 -1.51 -6.53
N LEU A 355 -12.11 -1.18 -7.61
CA LEU A 355 -10.74 -0.68 -7.52
C LEU A 355 -10.68 0.59 -6.65
N VAL A 356 -11.52 1.60 -6.95
CA VAL A 356 -11.59 2.85 -6.18
C VAL A 356 -12.01 2.59 -4.73
N GLN A 357 -12.94 1.66 -4.51
CA GLN A 357 -13.33 1.26 -3.16
C GLN A 357 -12.10 0.74 -2.38
N LYS A 358 -11.30 -0.16 -2.96
CA LYS A 358 -10.23 -0.87 -2.24
C LYS A 358 -8.90 -0.11 -2.17
N MET A 359 -8.65 0.81 -3.09
CA MET A 359 -7.40 1.59 -3.12
C MET A 359 -7.57 3.05 -2.64
N CYS A 360 -8.81 3.55 -2.50
CA CYS A 360 -9.03 4.94 -2.12
C CYS A 360 -9.98 5.07 -0.92
N HIS A 361 -11.21 4.54 -1.03
CA HIS A 361 -12.24 4.70 0.01
C HIS A 361 -11.93 3.85 1.25
N ALA A 362 -11.70 2.54 1.05
CA ALA A 362 -11.49 1.61 2.15
C ALA A 362 -10.27 1.95 3.03
N PRO A 363 -9.08 2.30 2.51
CA PRO A 363 -8.01 2.76 3.38
C PRO A 363 -8.37 4.05 4.12
N ALA A 364 -9.09 5.00 3.51
CA ALA A 364 -9.54 6.21 4.21
C ALA A 364 -10.50 5.89 5.37
N GLU A 365 -11.45 4.94 5.18
CA GLU A 365 -12.37 4.49 6.21
C GLU A 365 -11.67 3.68 7.30
N LEU A 366 -10.85 2.70 6.91
CA LEU A 366 -10.16 1.80 7.83
C LEU A 366 -9.28 2.56 8.82
N TYR A 367 -8.55 3.55 8.32
CA TYR A 367 -7.65 4.36 9.16
C TYR A 367 -8.33 5.59 9.76
N HIS A 368 -9.57 5.89 9.37
CA HIS A 368 -10.29 7.13 9.74
C HIS A 368 -9.57 8.40 9.29
N ILE A 369 -9.06 8.43 8.05
CA ILE A 369 -8.36 9.59 7.50
C ILE A 369 -9.34 10.74 7.30
N GLU A 370 -8.97 11.92 7.78
CA GLU A 370 -9.85 13.09 7.75
C GLU A 370 -9.91 13.71 6.35
N ARG A 371 -11.13 13.78 5.77
CA ARG A 371 -11.45 14.46 4.50
C ARG A 371 -10.57 14.09 3.30
N ARG A 372 -10.18 12.82 3.16
CA ARG A 372 -9.43 12.29 2.01
C ARG A 372 -10.07 10.99 1.51
N GLY A 373 -9.64 10.49 0.35
CA GLY A 373 -10.09 9.24 -0.24
C GLY A 373 -11.45 9.30 -0.95
N TYR A 374 -12.07 10.48 -1.07
CA TYR A 374 -13.37 10.70 -1.72
C TYR A 374 -13.40 11.97 -2.55
N ILE A 375 -14.22 11.99 -3.60
CA ILE A 375 -14.57 13.21 -4.35
C ILE A 375 -15.85 13.79 -3.74
N ARG A 376 -15.68 14.69 -2.76
CA ARG A 376 -16.80 15.39 -2.08
C ARG A 376 -16.44 16.85 -1.86
N PRO A 377 -17.41 17.78 -1.96
CA PRO A 377 -17.16 19.18 -1.56
C PRO A 377 -16.61 19.27 -0.13
N GLY A 378 -15.55 20.09 0.06
CA GLY A 378 -14.86 20.27 1.33
C GLY A 378 -13.80 19.21 1.66
N TYR A 379 -13.63 18.18 0.84
CA TYR A 379 -12.53 17.20 0.94
C TYR A 379 -11.28 17.74 0.26
N GLN A 380 -10.12 17.28 0.70
CA GLN A 380 -8.85 17.59 0.06
C GLN A 380 -8.87 17.12 -1.41
N ALA A 381 -8.37 17.94 -2.30
CA ALA A 381 -8.32 17.62 -3.71
C ALA A 381 -7.09 16.74 -4.03
N ASP A 382 -7.11 15.54 -3.49
CA ASP A 382 -6.20 14.46 -3.82
C ASP A 382 -6.86 13.61 -4.90
N LEU A 383 -6.38 13.71 -6.13
CA LEU A 383 -7.07 13.18 -7.31
C LEU A 383 -6.09 12.57 -8.30
N VAL A 384 -6.56 11.59 -9.06
CA VAL A 384 -5.81 11.04 -10.18
C VAL A 384 -6.67 11.00 -11.44
N LEU A 385 -6.11 11.49 -12.54
CA LEU A 385 -6.69 11.41 -13.88
C LEU A 385 -6.01 10.27 -14.65
N VAL A 386 -6.81 9.30 -15.09
CA VAL A 386 -6.34 8.05 -15.68
C VAL A 386 -6.89 7.89 -17.09
N ASN A 387 -6.00 7.72 -18.06
CA ASN A 387 -6.35 7.37 -19.44
C ASN A 387 -6.49 5.85 -19.54
N PRO A 388 -7.70 5.31 -19.79
CA PRO A 388 -7.93 3.86 -19.83
C PRO A 388 -7.49 3.20 -21.14
N ASP A 389 -7.16 3.99 -22.16
CA ASP A 389 -6.91 3.53 -23.54
C ASP A 389 -5.53 4.02 -24.03
N HIS A 390 -4.48 3.77 -23.24
CA HIS A 390 -3.12 4.14 -23.58
C HIS A 390 -2.18 2.94 -23.40
N GLU A 391 -1.90 2.23 -24.49
CA GLU A 391 -0.96 1.10 -24.47
C GLU A 391 0.50 1.57 -24.39
N TRP A 392 1.25 0.98 -23.47
CA TRP A 392 2.68 1.26 -23.30
C TRP A 392 3.39 0.09 -22.58
N THR A 393 4.71 0.06 -22.71
CA THR A 393 5.54 -0.97 -22.07
C THR A 393 6.43 -0.35 -21.01
N VAL A 394 6.54 -0.97 -19.84
CA VAL A 394 7.43 -0.53 -18.78
C VAL A 394 8.88 -0.75 -19.20
N THR A 395 9.66 0.32 -19.22
CA THR A 395 11.08 0.30 -19.48
C THR A 395 11.88 0.80 -18.26
N ALA A 396 13.16 0.50 -18.18
CA ALA A 396 14.01 0.97 -17.09
C ALA A 396 13.99 2.50 -16.95
N ASP A 397 13.90 3.23 -18.07
CA ASP A 397 13.93 4.70 -18.09
C ASP A 397 12.71 5.35 -17.46
N CYS A 398 11.58 4.62 -17.31
CA CYS A 398 10.39 5.16 -16.68
C CYS A 398 10.33 4.92 -15.16
N VAL A 399 11.30 4.17 -14.59
CA VAL A 399 11.34 3.85 -13.16
C VAL A 399 11.90 5.03 -12.37
N LEU A 400 11.07 5.60 -11.49
CA LEU A 400 11.44 6.75 -10.66
C LEU A 400 11.93 6.35 -9.25
N SER A 401 11.65 5.12 -8.80
CA SER A 401 12.23 4.61 -7.55
C SER A 401 13.74 4.62 -7.61
N LYS A 402 14.39 5.08 -6.54
CA LYS A 402 15.86 5.21 -6.45
C LYS A 402 16.62 3.90 -6.70
N CYS A 403 16.01 2.77 -6.39
CA CYS A 403 16.64 1.47 -6.65
C CYS A 403 16.81 1.15 -8.15
N GLY A 404 16.15 1.89 -9.06
CA GLY A 404 16.39 1.90 -10.51
C GLY A 404 15.87 0.66 -11.25
N TRP A 405 14.95 -0.10 -10.67
CA TRP A 405 14.34 -1.28 -11.29
C TRP A 405 12.92 -1.54 -10.77
N THR A 406 12.17 -2.36 -11.46
CA THR A 406 10.86 -2.86 -11.04
C THR A 406 10.63 -4.29 -11.53
N PRO A 407 9.86 -5.13 -10.82
CA PRO A 407 9.48 -6.44 -11.36
C PRO A 407 8.50 -6.33 -12.54
N MET A 408 7.94 -5.14 -12.78
CA MET A 408 7.04 -4.86 -13.90
C MET A 408 7.78 -4.52 -15.21
N GLU A 409 9.10 -4.46 -15.23
CA GLU A 409 9.88 -4.19 -16.44
C GLU A 409 9.55 -5.19 -17.56
N GLY A 410 9.25 -4.67 -18.75
CA GLY A 410 8.80 -5.45 -19.91
C GLY A 410 7.29 -5.73 -19.93
N GLN A 411 6.55 -5.43 -18.86
CA GLN A 411 5.09 -5.59 -18.86
C GLN A 411 4.44 -4.52 -19.76
N LYS A 412 3.39 -4.92 -20.45
CA LYS A 412 2.56 -4.05 -21.27
C LYS A 412 1.33 -3.67 -20.46
N PHE A 413 1.11 -2.37 -20.27
CA PHE A 413 -0.10 -1.81 -19.68
C PHE A 413 -0.93 -1.09 -20.74
N HIS A 414 -2.25 -1.09 -20.56
CA HIS A 414 -3.19 -0.42 -21.47
C HIS A 414 -3.79 0.85 -20.84
N THR A 415 -3.39 1.16 -19.65
CA THR A 415 -3.85 2.30 -18.87
C THR A 415 -2.67 3.14 -18.42
N ARG A 416 -2.84 4.46 -18.40
CA ARG A 416 -1.79 5.39 -17.97
C ARG A 416 -2.32 6.43 -16.99
N VAL A 417 -1.53 6.73 -15.97
CA VAL A 417 -1.73 7.91 -15.12
C VAL A 417 -1.32 9.15 -15.91
N GLU A 418 -2.25 10.06 -16.14
CA GLU A 418 -2.00 11.30 -16.91
C GLU A 418 -1.69 12.47 -16.00
N LYS A 419 -2.42 12.59 -14.87
CA LYS A 419 -2.24 13.67 -13.90
C LYS A 419 -2.52 13.17 -12.49
N THR A 420 -1.73 13.70 -11.54
CA THR A 420 -1.96 13.49 -10.11
C THR A 420 -2.00 14.84 -9.43
N PHE A 421 -3.03 15.05 -8.61
CA PHE A 421 -3.21 16.24 -7.79
C PHE A 421 -3.05 15.84 -6.32
N VAL A 422 -2.28 16.60 -5.57
CA VAL A 422 -2.10 16.44 -4.13
C VAL A 422 -2.40 17.77 -3.47
N ASN A 423 -3.35 17.79 -2.53
CA ASN A 423 -3.80 19.01 -1.87
C ASN A 423 -4.15 20.13 -2.87
N GLY A 424 -4.79 19.79 -3.98
CA GLY A 424 -5.21 20.74 -5.01
C GLY A 424 -4.13 21.21 -5.99
N ASP A 425 -2.88 20.82 -5.79
CA ASP A 425 -1.80 21.13 -6.71
C ASP A 425 -1.56 19.99 -7.70
N LEU A 426 -1.32 20.35 -8.96
CA LEU A 426 -0.94 19.40 -10.01
C LEU A 426 0.52 19.00 -9.82
N VAL A 427 0.75 17.83 -9.22
CA VAL A 427 2.10 17.36 -8.86
C VAL A 427 2.73 16.45 -9.90
N TYR A 428 1.91 15.80 -10.75
CA TYR A 428 2.39 14.98 -11.85
C TYR A 428 1.60 15.25 -13.12
N SER A 429 2.31 15.49 -14.20
CA SER A 429 1.77 15.65 -15.56
C SER A 429 2.89 15.46 -16.57
N ASP A 430 2.56 14.92 -17.74
CA ASP A 430 3.49 14.81 -18.88
C ASP A 430 4.82 14.12 -18.54
N ASN A 431 4.77 13.06 -17.74
CA ASN A 431 5.91 12.31 -17.19
C ASN A 431 6.85 13.13 -16.30
N LYS A 432 6.37 14.22 -15.74
CA LYS A 432 7.17 15.07 -14.84
C LYS A 432 6.45 15.22 -13.50
N VAL A 433 7.24 15.16 -12.43
CA VAL A 433 6.78 15.43 -11.07
C VAL A 433 7.30 16.80 -10.66
N ASP A 434 6.42 17.60 -10.05
CA ASP A 434 6.81 18.87 -9.43
C ASP A 434 7.62 18.59 -8.16
N GLN A 435 8.93 18.73 -8.26
CA GLN A 435 9.87 18.48 -7.16
C GLN A 435 9.81 19.55 -6.06
N SER A 436 9.13 20.67 -6.30
CA SER A 436 8.97 21.75 -5.32
C SER A 436 7.78 21.54 -4.37
N HIS A 437 6.80 20.73 -4.79
CA HIS A 437 5.62 20.43 -3.97
C HIS A 437 5.99 19.68 -2.68
N ARG A 438 5.21 19.90 -1.62
CA ARG A 438 5.33 19.16 -0.35
C ARG A 438 3.96 18.68 0.10
N GLY A 439 3.89 17.37 0.31
CA GLY A 439 2.73 16.72 0.89
C GLY A 439 2.50 17.11 2.36
N GLN A 440 1.35 16.77 2.87
CA GLN A 440 0.93 17.07 4.23
C GLN A 440 0.90 15.80 5.09
N GLU A 441 1.07 16.00 6.39
CA GLU A 441 0.84 14.96 7.38
C GLU A 441 -0.65 14.56 7.38
N LEU A 442 -0.95 13.27 7.28
CA LEU A 442 -2.31 12.76 7.40
C LEU A 442 -2.85 12.98 8.81
N ARG A 443 -4.14 13.31 8.91
CA ARG A 443 -4.87 13.45 10.17
C ARG A 443 -5.95 12.38 10.25
N PHE A 444 -6.16 11.86 11.46
CA PHE A 444 -7.07 10.78 11.74
C PHE A 444 -8.12 11.19 12.76
N LYS A 445 -9.39 10.97 12.43
CA LYS A 445 -10.51 11.27 13.31
C LYS A 445 -10.89 10.00 14.12
N ARG A 446 -10.28 9.84 15.28
CA ARG A 446 -10.46 8.68 16.18
C ARG A 446 -10.96 9.08 17.55
#